data_aa8bfae7d0f76c91b1664dae67973b6a
#
_entry.id   aa8bfae7d0f76c91b1664dae67973b6a
#
_cell.length_a   1.000
_cell.length_b   1.000
_cell.length_c   1.000
_cell.angle_alpha   90.00
_cell.angle_beta   90.00
_cell.angle_gamma   90.00
#
_symmetry.space_group_name_H-M   'P 1'
#
loop_
_entity.id
_entity.type
_entity.pdbx_description
1 polymer ?
#
loop_
_entity_poly.entity_id
_entity_poly.type
_entity_poly.pdbx_seq_one_letter_code
_entity_poly.pdbx_strand_id
1 'polypeptide(L)'
;MEIRKRIITEKTTIAKLFNRIGVKDEELARVDLPYPIYVNTPYGYKKIASAFRTEKQSTVTTYFRNNSTLKTSPHHQIRVGDEWKKIQDVTDNDVVQTETGTTSILRKHIGREEILYDISVEDVHCYYSNGIVSHNSWILTKIGCEAMKRMKNVAHFTLELNENYVGLRYDCCFTHFDFQDIRNHVDEVKEKVKHIPGRLKVKYFPLKSVSAQSLKYHIERIQMIDGIKIDLAVVDYADILRPMEKDKNANSYSEMGGIYEELRTVAGELQIPIWTASQTNREGSNQDIVEAHNISDSYRKIMTADFILSMSRKVNDKTNNTARFHVIKNRFGPDGITLYSKMNASNGDIRIFDEKARESAEIKATMQDEENDTKALLRSRWNKKRSDDMGKSLDS
;
A
#
# COMPACT_ATOMS: atom_id res chain seq x y z
N MET A 1 24.96 -33.33 -19.48
CA MET A 1 24.36 -32.58 -20.61
C MET A 1 23.63 -31.38 -20.01
N GLU A 2 24.29 -30.22 -19.91
CA GLU A 2 23.71 -29.00 -19.37
C GLU A 2 22.72 -28.43 -20.38
N ILE A 3 21.43 -28.43 -20.02
CA ILE A 3 20.41 -27.73 -20.82
C ILE A 3 20.57 -26.24 -20.54
N ARG A 4 21.25 -25.52 -21.42
CA ARG A 4 21.25 -24.04 -21.36
C ARG A 4 19.84 -23.56 -21.63
N LYS A 5 19.13 -23.13 -20.55
CA LYS A 5 17.83 -22.47 -20.68
C LYS A 5 18.02 -21.13 -21.42
N ARG A 6 17.48 -21.04 -22.61
CA ARG A 6 17.51 -19.83 -23.44
C ARG A 6 16.48 -18.85 -22.84
N ILE A 7 16.93 -17.77 -22.23
CA ILE A 7 16.04 -16.67 -21.79
C ILE A 7 15.67 -15.87 -23.04
N ILE A 8 14.39 -15.83 -23.38
CA ILE A 8 13.86 -15.00 -24.46
C ILE A 8 13.31 -13.74 -23.82
N THR A 9 13.88 -12.57 -24.15
CA THR A 9 13.36 -11.26 -23.74
C THR A 9 12.57 -10.64 -24.88
N GLU A 10 11.36 -10.16 -24.58
CA GLU A 10 10.54 -9.44 -25.54
C GLU A 10 9.78 -8.30 -24.87
N LYS A 11 9.46 -7.24 -25.63
CA LYS A 11 8.53 -6.20 -25.21
C LYS A 11 7.12 -6.63 -25.59
N THR A 12 6.24 -6.81 -24.59
CA THR A 12 4.84 -7.19 -24.80
C THR A 12 3.93 -6.39 -23.90
N THR A 13 2.64 -6.33 -24.21
CA THR A 13 1.65 -5.73 -23.30
C THR A 13 1.13 -6.77 -22.32
N ILE A 14 0.67 -6.35 -21.14
CA ILE A 14 0.06 -7.24 -20.14
C ILE A 14 -1.16 -7.93 -20.74
N ALA A 15 -1.97 -7.22 -21.55
CA ALA A 15 -3.10 -7.81 -22.28
C ALA A 15 -2.69 -8.94 -23.24
N LYS A 16 -1.58 -8.78 -23.99
CA LYS A 16 -1.06 -9.86 -24.85
C LYS A 16 -0.53 -11.05 -24.04
N LEU A 17 0.00 -10.79 -22.85
CA LEU A 17 0.39 -11.85 -21.91
C LEU A 17 -0.83 -12.68 -21.52
N PHE A 18 -1.95 -12.05 -21.15
CA PHE A 18 -3.22 -12.73 -20.84
C PHE A 18 -3.70 -13.62 -21.98
N ASN A 19 -3.68 -13.12 -23.21
CA ASN A 19 -4.07 -13.91 -24.39
C ASN A 19 -3.19 -15.15 -24.59
N ARG A 20 -1.88 -15.07 -24.30
CA ARG A 20 -0.95 -16.21 -24.42
C ARG A 20 -1.16 -17.29 -23.35
N ILE A 21 -1.58 -16.91 -22.16
CA ILE A 21 -1.86 -17.86 -21.09
C ILE A 21 -3.27 -18.45 -21.17
N GLY A 22 -4.04 -18.11 -22.22
CA GLY A 22 -5.32 -18.75 -22.55
C GLY A 22 -6.49 -18.31 -21.68
N VAL A 23 -6.42 -17.16 -21.01
CA VAL A 23 -7.52 -16.62 -20.22
C VAL A 23 -8.57 -16.01 -21.15
N LYS A 24 -9.77 -16.56 -21.11
CA LYS A 24 -10.91 -16.05 -21.88
C LYS A 24 -11.41 -14.72 -21.29
N ASP A 25 -11.94 -13.85 -22.17
CA ASP A 25 -12.32 -12.46 -21.87
C ASP A 25 -13.47 -12.28 -20.85
N GLU A 26 -14.13 -13.35 -20.42
CA GLU A 26 -15.36 -13.29 -19.61
C GLU A 26 -15.13 -13.42 -18.10
N GLU A 27 -13.94 -13.82 -17.64
CA GLU A 27 -13.66 -14.02 -16.22
C GLU A 27 -12.83 -12.87 -15.64
N LEU A 28 -13.40 -12.17 -14.66
CA LEU A 28 -12.66 -11.30 -13.71
C LEU A 28 -11.77 -12.19 -12.86
N ALA A 29 -10.55 -12.44 -13.28
CA ALA A 29 -9.69 -13.38 -12.58
C ALA A 29 -8.27 -12.85 -12.41
N ARG A 30 -7.76 -13.10 -11.21
CA ARG A 30 -6.34 -13.22 -10.96
C ARG A 30 -5.89 -14.54 -11.57
N VAL A 31 -4.95 -14.49 -12.51
CA VAL A 31 -4.51 -15.67 -13.23
C VAL A 31 -3.13 -16.07 -12.80
N ASP A 32 -2.98 -17.36 -12.53
CA ASP A 32 -1.70 -17.99 -12.30
C ASP A 32 -0.98 -18.21 -13.61
N LEU A 33 0.30 -17.88 -13.65
CA LEU A 33 1.10 -18.07 -14.83
C LEU A 33 1.49 -19.54 -14.97
N PRO A 34 1.19 -20.18 -16.12
CA PRO A 34 1.46 -21.62 -16.34
C PRO A 34 2.96 -21.95 -16.37
N TYR A 35 3.82 -20.95 -16.52
CA TYR A 35 5.28 -21.04 -16.46
C TYR A 35 5.89 -19.74 -15.91
N PRO A 36 7.12 -19.78 -15.39
CA PRO A 36 7.75 -18.59 -14.82
C PRO A 36 7.98 -17.52 -15.88
N ILE A 37 7.38 -16.35 -15.69
CA ILE A 37 7.60 -15.15 -16.51
C ILE A 37 8.22 -14.08 -15.61
N TYR A 38 9.21 -13.37 -16.15
CA TYR A 38 9.92 -12.33 -15.42
C TYR A 38 9.65 -10.97 -16.06
N VAL A 39 9.53 -9.94 -15.23
CA VAL A 39 9.38 -8.54 -15.67
C VAL A 39 10.58 -7.73 -15.20
N ASN A 40 10.94 -6.73 -15.98
CA ASN A 40 12.00 -5.80 -15.60
C ASN A 40 11.49 -4.82 -14.53
N THR A 41 12.29 -4.64 -13.47
CA THR A 41 12.01 -3.75 -12.33
C THR A 41 13.22 -2.87 -12.07
N PRO A 42 13.11 -1.80 -11.27
CA PRO A 42 14.27 -1.03 -10.80
C PRO A 42 15.35 -1.87 -10.08
N TYR A 43 15.01 -3.09 -9.69
CA TYR A 43 15.87 -4.03 -8.96
C TYR A 43 16.26 -5.26 -9.79
N GLY A 44 16.23 -5.14 -11.13
CA GLY A 44 16.50 -6.22 -12.08
C GLY A 44 15.26 -7.04 -12.43
N TYR A 45 15.46 -8.15 -13.15
CA TYR A 45 14.37 -9.03 -13.58
C TYR A 45 13.79 -9.79 -12.39
N LYS A 46 12.49 -9.63 -12.14
CA LYS A 46 11.74 -10.31 -11.08
C LYS A 46 10.59 -11.13 -11.67
N LYS A 47 10.28 -12.25 -11.02
CA LYS A 47 9.22 -13.14 -11.45
C LYS A 47 7.86 -12.50 -11.24
N ILE A 48 6.97 -12.64 -12.20
CA ILE A 48 5.56 -12.24 -12.06
C ILE A 48 4.87 -13.29 -11.19
N ALA A 49 4.35 -12.85 -10.04
CA ALA A 49 3.60 -13.70 -9.12
C ALA A 49 2.20 -14.00 -9.64
N SER A 50 1.55 -13.01 -10.22
CA SER A 50 0.21 -13.15 -10.80
C SER A 50 -0.11 -11.99 -11.73
N ALA A 51 -1.07 -12.18 -12.60
CA ALA A 51 -1.62 -11.16 -13.46
C ALA A 51 -3.11 -10.94 -13.15
N PHE A 52 -3.59 -9.71 -13.27
CA PHE A 52 -4.95 -9.29 -12.92
C PHE A 52 -5.64 -8.62 -14.10
N ARG A 53 -6.94 -8.79 -14.16
CA ARG A 53 -7.83 -8.08 -15.05
C ARG A 53 -8.84 -7.28 -14.21
N THR A 54 -9.08 -6.03 -14.55
CA THR A 54 -10.03 -5.16 -13.82
C THR A 54 -11.41 -5.19 -14.49
N GLU A 55 -12.41 -4.69 -13.79
CA GLU A 55 -13.65 -4.27 -14.44
C GLU A 55 -13.40 -3.09 -15.39
N LYS A 56 -14.38 -2.76 -16.24
CA LYS A 56 -14.31 -1.57 -17.09
C LYS A 56 -14.22 -0.33 -16.20
N GLN A 57 -13.22 0.50 -16.47
CA GLN A 57 -13.00 1.76 -15.76
C GLN A 57 -12.46 2.82 -16.71
N SER A 58 -12.62 4.07 -16.32
CA SER A 58 -12.10 5.22 -17.07
C SER A 58 -10.60 5.06 -17.32
N THR A 59 -10.14 5.43 -18.50
CA THR A 59 -8.74 5.33 -18.88
C THR A 59 -8.11 6.68 -19.19
N VAL A 60 -6.80 6.80 -18.92
CA VAL A 60 -5.97 7.91 -19.37
C VAL A 60 -4.81 7.34 -20.17
N THR A 61 -4.68 7.77 -21.42
CA THR A 61 -3.52 7.48 -22.24
C THR A 61 -2.56 8.67 -22.17
N THR A 62 -1.39 8.42 -21.60
CA THR A 62 -0.34 9.42 -21.44
C THR A 62 0.77 9.17 -22.44
N TYR A 63 1.13 10.20 -23.17
CA TYR A 63 2.24 10.22 -24.13
C TYR A 63 3.41 10.98 -23.51
N PHE A 64 4.59 10.39 -23.55
CA PHE A 64 5.82 10.96 -22.98
C PHE A 64 6.76 11.46 -24.08
N ARG A 65 7.63 12.40 -23.74
CA ARG A 65 8.61 13.01 -24.68
C ARG A 65 9.66 12.02 -25.18
N ASN A 66 9.90 10.92 -24.47
CA ASN A 66 10.78 9.82 -24.92
C ASN A 66 10.06 8.83 -25.86
N ASN A 67 8.92 9.20 -26.45
CA ASN A 67 8.06 8.38 -27.31
C ASN A 67 7.43 7.17 -26.62
N SER A 68 7.53 7.00 -25.31
CA SER A 68 6.78 5.98 -24.59
C SER A 68 5.32 6.41 -24.41
N THR A 69 4.43 5.41 -24.28
CA THR A 69 3.00 5.64 -24.07
C THR A 69 2.53 4.72 -22.95
N LEU A 70 1.75 5.25 -22.01
CA LEU A 70 1.18 4.48 -20.93
C LEU A 70 -0.34 4.70 -20.90
N LYS A 71 -1.11 3.59 -20.94
CA LYS A 71 -2.56 3.58 -20.79
C LYS A 71 -2.93 2.92 -19.48
N THR A 72 -3.57 3.67 -18.60
CA THR A 72 -3.88 3.24 -17.23
C THR A 72 -5.20 3.83 -16.75
N SER A 73 -5.63 3.48 -15.52
CA SER A 73 -6.64 4.26 -14.81
C SER A 73 -6.11 5.65 -14.45
N PRO A 74 -6.97 6.66 -14.25
CA PRO A 74 -6.57 7.99 -13.81
C PRO A 74 -5.79 7.99 -12.48
N HIS A 75 -6.08 7.01 -11.62
CA HIS A 75 -5.50 6.88 -10.29
C HIS A 75 -4.22 6.03 -10.24
N HIS A 76 -3.78 5.50 -11.38
CA HIS A 76 -2.53 4.73 -11.45
C HIS A 76 -1.35 5.62 -11.07
N GLN A 77 -0.52 5.14 -10.15
CA GLN A 77 0.62 5.89 -9.64
C GLN A 77 1.88 5.59 -10.45
N ILE A 78 2.60 6.65 -10.82
CA ILE A 78 3.89 6.58 -11.49
C ILE A 78 4.93 7.38 -10.72
N ARG A 79 6.20 7.04 -10.90
CA ARG A 79 7.30 7.71 -10.21
C ARG A 79 7.70 8.99 -10.93
N VAL A 80 7.60 10.12 -10.21
CA VAL A 80 7.96 11.46 -10.68
C VAL A 80 9.07 12.00 -9.78
N GLY A 81 10.29 12.15 -10.31
CA GLY A 81 11.45 12.39 -9.48
C GLY A 81 11.56 11.29 -8.41
N ASP A 82 11.57 11.71 -7.15
CA ASP A 82 11.57 10.79 -6.01
C ASP A 82 10.17 10.54 -5.40
N GLU A 83 9.10 10.86 -6.11
CA GLU A 83 7.72 10.76 -5.64
C GLU A 83 6.85 9.81 -6.47
N TRP A 84 5.75 9.35 -5.84
CA TRP A 84 4.68 8.61 -6.51
C TRP A 84 3.51 9.55 -6.76
N LYS A 85 3.14 9.78 -8.02
CA LYS A 85 2.08 10.71 -8.42
C LYS A 85 1.03 10.00 -9.26
N LYS A 86 -0.26 10.24 -9.00
CA LYS A 86 -1.33 9.70 -9.85
C LYS A 86 -1.18 10.25 -11.25
N ILE A 87 -1.38 9.41 -12.26
CA ILE A 87 -1.19 9.81 -13.66
C ILE A 87 -2.05 11.01 -14.05
N GLN A 88 -3.25 11.15 -13.47
CA GLN A 88 -4.11 12.31 -13.71
C GLN A 88 -3.49 13.62 -13.24
N ASP A 89 -2.72 13.59 -12.14
CA ASP A 89 -2.17 14.77 -11.47
C ASP A 89 -0.76 15.15 -11.96
N VAL A 90 -0.11 14.27 -12.75
CA VAL A 90 1.22 14.53 -13.34
C VAL A 90 1.09 15.58 -14.43
N THR A 91 1.94 16.60 -14.42
CA THR A 91 1.97 17.71 -15.38
C THR A 91 3.13 17.57 -16.38
N ASP A 92 3.20 18.43 -17.36
CA ASP A 92 4.30 18.49 -18.34
C ASP A 92 5.63 18.98 -17.75
N ASN A 93 5.59 19.65 -16.59
CA ASN A 93 6.76 20.06 -15.80
C ASN A 93 7.33 18.95 -14.92
N ASP A 94 6.60 17.87 -14.72
CA ASP A 94 7.02 16.77 -13.88
C ASP A 94 8.07 15.89 -14.57
N VAL A 95 9.12 15.53 -13.83
CA VAL A 95 10.20 14.65 -14.28
C VAL A 95 9.86 13.20 -13.91
N VAL A 96 9.37 12.42 -14.86
CA VAL A 96 8.96 11.04 -14.69
C VAL A 96 10.17 10.10 -14.79
N GLN A 97 10.32 9.21 -13.80
CA GLN A 97 11.37 8.18 -13.78
C GLN A 97 11.07 7.06 -14.78
N THR A 98 12.09 6.66 -15.55
CA THR A 98 11.98 5.59 -16.55
C THR A 98 13.13 4.59 -16.44
N GLU A 99 13.03 3.47 -17.13
CA GLU A 99 14.08 2.45 -17.23
C GLU A 99 15.43 3.00 -17.72
N THR A 100 15.41 3.99 -18.58
CA THR A 100 16.61 4.52 -19.25
C THR A 100 16.96 5.95 -18.81
N GLY A 101 16.40 6.42 -17.70
CA GLY A 101 16.61 7.77 -17.18
C GLY A 101 15.28 8.47 -16.84
N THR A 102 15.10 9.69 -17.31
CA THR A 102 13.90 10.48 -17.03
C THR A 102 13.19 10.96 -18.30
N THR A 103 11.90 11.27 -18.17
CA THR A 103 11.09 11.86 -19.24
C THR A 103 10.06 12.82 -18.63
N SER A 104 9.32 13.55 -19.47
CA SER A 104 8.15 14.31 -19.03
C SER A 104 6.94 14.02 -19.91
N ILE A 105 5.76 14.42 -19.46
CA ILE A 105 4.54 14.25 -20.24
C ILE A 105 4.55 15.18 -21.45
N LEU A 106 4.18 14.63 -22.61
CA LEU A 106 3.93 15.40 -23.81
C LEU A 106 2.45 15.79 -23.92
N ARG A 107 1.55 14.84 -23.66
CA ARG A 107 0.10 15.04 -23.65
C ARG A 107 -0.61 13.87 -22.96
N LYS A 108 -1.84 14.12 -22.49
CA LYS A 108 -2.77 13.12 -21.99
C LYS A 108 -4.04 13.11 -22.85
N HIS A 109 -4.65 11.93 -22.96
CA HIS A 109 -5.94 11.73 -23.59
C HIS A 109 -6.83 10.91 -22.65
N ILE A 110 -8.00 11.45 -22.29
CA ILE A 110 -9.01 10.73 -21.52
C ILE A 110 -9.74 9.79 -22.49
N GLY A 111 -9.63 8.51 -22.24
CA GLY A 111 -10.22 7.45 -23.06
C GLY A 111 -11.60 7.01 -22.53
N ARG A 112 -12.21 6.08 -23.27
CA ARG A 112 -13.45 5.41 -22.84
C ARG A 112 -13.17 4.46 -21.66
N GLU A 113 -14.22 3.97 -21.03
CA GLU A 113 -14.12 2.89 -20.06
C GLU A 113 -13.65 1.61 -20.75
N GLU A 114 -12.57 1.04 -20.25
CA GLU A 114 -11.97 -0.18 -20.77
C GLU A 114 -11.53 -1.09 -19.63
N ILE A 115 -11.40 -2.37 -19.95
CA ILE A 115 -10.77 -3.34 -19.06
C ILE A 115 -9.26 -3.04 -19.05
N LEU A 116 -8.70 -2.90 -17.85
CA LEU A 116 -7.26 -2.76 -17.66
C LEU A 116 -6.65 -4.05 -17.12
N TYR A 117 -5.36 -4.19 -17.32
CA TYR A 117 -4.57 -5.34 -16.90
C TYR A 117 -3.41 -4.87 -16.04
N ASP A 118 -3.12 -5.63 -14.98
CA ASP A 118 -2.02 -5.35 -14.06
C ASP A 118 -1.30 -6.64 -13.67
N ILE A 119 -0.12 -6.55 -13.09
CA ILE A 119 0.67 -7.68 -12.62
C ILE A 119 1.14 -7.45 -11.19
N SER A 120 1.25 -8.53 -10.42
CA SER A 120 1.97 -8.57 -9.17
C SER A 120 3.34 -9.19 -9.41
N VAL A 121 4.37 -8.61 -8.85
CA VAL A 121 5.76 -9.03 -9.02
C VAL A 121 6.28 -9.61 -7.71
N GLU A 122 6.97 -10.76 -7.78
CA GLU A 122 7.60 -11.37 -6.60
C GLU A 122 8.69 -10.45 -6.04
N ASP A 123 8.79 -10.38 -4.73
CA ASP A 123 9.81 -9.65 -3.95
C ASP A 123 9.80 -8.12 -4.09
N VAL A 124 9.08 -7.56 -5.06
CA VAL A 124 9.02 -6.11 -5.28
C VAL A 124 7.62 -5.71 -5.74
N HIS A 125 7.06 -4.66 -5.14
CA HIS A 125 5.73 -4.18 -5.49
C HIS A 125 5.77 -3.09 -6.57
N CYS A 126 6.80 -3.10 -7.41
CA CYS A 126 6.97 -2.15 -8.49
C CYS A 126 7.59 -2.84 -9.72
N TYR A 127 7.25 -2.36 -10.89
CA TYR A 127 7.80 -2.83 -12.16
C TYR A 127 7.78 -1.70 -13.20
N TYR A 128 8.54 -1.86 -14.26
CA TYR A 128 8.47 -0.94 -15.38
C TYR A 128 7.28 -1.26 -16.28
N SER A 129 6.22 -0.47 -16.18
CA SER A 129 5.12 -0.48 -17.14
C SER A 129 5.42 0.52 -18.25
N ASN A 130 5.81 0.03 -19.42
CA ASN A 130 6.37 0.85 -20.50
C ASN A 130 7.50 1.78 -20.03
N GLY A 131 8.29 1.29 -19.06
CA GLY A 131 9.42 2.01 -18.48
C GLY A 131 9.13 2.86 -17.24
N ILE A 132 7.93 2.79 -16.60
CA ILE A 132 7.49 3.64 -15.46
C ILE A 132 7.15 2.82 -14.21
N VAL A 133 7.46 3.27 -12.98
CA VAL A 133 7.44 2.51 -11.68
C VAL A 133 6.20 2.73 -10.76
N SER A 134 5.69 1.70 -9.97
CA SER A 134 4.45 1.73 -9.12
C SER A 134 4.47 0.95 -7.76
N HIS A 135 3.71 1.35 -6.63
CA HIS A 135 3.81 0.83 -5.22
C HIS A 135 2.63 0.98 -4.20
N ASN A 136 2.68 0.28 -2.95
CA ASN A 136 1.79 0.50 -1.75
C ASN A 136 2.15 -0.21 -0.40
N SER A 137 2.06 0.46 0.87
CA SER A 137 1.96 -0.09 2.28
C SER A 137 1.87 0.99 3.39
N TRP A 138 0.75 1.05 4.21
CA TRP A 138 0.52 2.12 5.22
C TRP A 138 0.26 1.64 6.66
N ILE A 139 -0.20 0.41 6.90
CA ILE A 139 -0.71 -0.01 8.22
C ILE A 139 0.37 -0.05 9.30
N LEU A 140 1.58 -0.52 8.98
CA LEU A 140 2.68 -0.58 9.94
C LEU A 140 3.12 0.82 10.40
N THR A 141 3.16 1.80 9.48
CA THR A 141 3.40 3.20 9.82
C THR A 141 2.34 3.73 10.77
N LYS A 142 1.06 3.43 10.53
CA LYS A 142 -0.05 3.87 11.39
C LYS A 142 0.06 3.31 12.81
N ILE A 143 0.44 2.04 12.95
CA ILE A 143 0.68 1.43 14.28
C ILE A 143 1.80 2.17 15.02
N GLY A 144 2.91 2.46 14.35
CA GLY A 144 4.00 3.25 14.91
C GLY A 144 3.55 4.66 15.33
N CYS A 145 2.78 5.36 14.49
CA CYS A 145 2.23 6.68 14.82
C CYS A 145 1.36 6.66 16.07
N GLU A 146 0.46 5.68 16.20
CA GLU A 146 -0.42 5.59 17.37
C GLU A 146 0.36 5.25 18.65
N ALA A 147 1.43 4.47 18.55
CA ALA A 147 2.34 4.25 19.68
C ALA A 147 3.05 5.55 20.09
N MET A 148 3.58 6.31 19.14
CA MET A 148 4.28 7.57 19.42
C MET A 148 3.34 8.62 20.06
N LYS A 149 2.09 8.74 19.62
CA LYS A 149 1.08 9.61 20.26
C LYS A 149 0.83 9.23 21.72
N ARG A 150 1.08 7.98 22.10
CA ARG A 150 0.97 7.45 23.47
C ARG A 150 2.30 7.44 24.23
N MET A 151 3.22 8.34 23.90
CA MET A 151 4.54 8.49 24.54
C MET A 151 5.43 7.24 24.41
N LYS A 152 5.25 6.40 23.37
CA LYS A 152 6.08 5.24 23.13
C LYS A 152 7.14 5.52 22.09
N ASN A 153 8.36 5.04 22.32
CA ASN A 153 9.46 5.16 21.37
C ASN A 153 9.46 3.97 20.43
N VAL A 154 9.53 4.25 19.14
CA VAL A 154 9.40 3.26 18.05
C VAL A 154 10.69 3.11 17.29
N ALA A 155 11.15 1.87 17.11
CA ALA A 155 12.17 1.50 16.14
C ALA A 155 11.48 0.89 14.91
N HIS A 156 11.55 1.52 13.75
CA HIS A 156 10.99 1.04 12.49
C HIS A 156 12.12 0.57 11.57
N PHE A 157 12.18 -0.74 11.37
CA PHE A 157 13.10 -1.39 10.46
C PHE A 157 12.40 -1.65 9.14
N THR A 158 12.90 -1.03 8.08
CA THR A 158 12.35 -1.19 6.73
C THR A 158 13.34 -1.93 5.85
N LEU A 159 12.85 -2.92 5.10
CA LEU A 159 13.63 -3.68 4.14
C LEU A 159 13.20 -3.39 2.69
N GLU A 160 12.17 -2.57 2.51
CA GLU A 160 11.64 -2.19 1.19
C GLU A 160 11.87 -0.71 0.86
N LEU A 161 11.49 0.18 1.78
CA LEU A 161 11.56 1.61 1.58
C LEU A 161 12.78 2.21 2.28
N ASN A 162 13.37 3.24 1.69
CA ASN A 162 14.42 3.99 2.38
C ASN A 162 13.86 4.78 3.58
N GLU A 163 14.75 5.18 4.48
CA GLU A 163 14.44 5.85 5.75
C GLU A 163 13.62 7.13 5.55
N ASN A 164 13.95 7.92 4.52
CA ASN A 164 13.26 9.19 4.24
C ASN A 164 11.79 8.99 3.84
N TYR A 165 11.51 7.96 3.04
CA TYR A 165 10.12 7.64 2.65
C TYR A 165 9.28 7.15 3.82
N VAL A 166 9.87 6.34 4.69
CA VAL A 166 9.19 5.92 5.93
C VAL A 166 8.95 7.13 6.81
N GLY A 167 9.95 8.02 6.99
CA GLY A 167 9.79 9.27 7.73
C GLY A 167 8.64 10.12 7.19
N LEU A 168 8.59 10.38 5.88
CA LEU A 168 7.49 11.12 5.25
C LEU A 168 6.12 10.48 5.49
N ARG A 169 6.02 9.13 5.52
CA ARG A 169 4.75 8.47 5.85
C ARG A 169 4.32 8.74 7.29
N TYR A 170 5.26 8.76 8.24
CA TYR A 170 4.97 9.16 9.61
C TYR A 170 4.49 10.60 9.67
N ASP A 171 5.16 11.52 8.98
CA ASP A 171 4.77 12.92 8.92
C ASP A 171 3.35 13.09 8.34
N CYS A 172 3.01 12.38 7.26
CA CYS A 172 1.64 12.35 6.72
C CYS A 172 0.62 11.86 7.75
N CYS A 173 0.92 10.77 8.46
CA CYS A 173 0.03 10.23 9.49
C CYS A 173 -0.20 11.18 10.68
N PHE A 174 0.78 12.03 11.01
CA PHE A 174 0.65 13.01 12.10
C PHE A 174 -0.07 14.28 11.66
N THR A 175 0.16 14.72 10.44
CA THR A 175 -0.31 16.02 9.95
C THR A 175 -1.58 15.93 9.13
N HIS A 176 -1.91 14.74 8.60
CA HIS A 176 -2.96 14.46 7.63
C HIS A 176 -2.79 15.17 6.28
N PHE A 177 -1.60 15.74 6.01
CA PHE A 177 -1.26 16.18 4.66
C PHE A 177 -1.07 14.97 3.75
N ASP A 178 -1.50 15.11 2.50
CA ASP A 178 -1.26 14.09 1.50
C ASP A 178 0.24 13.97 1.19
N PHE A 179 0.70 12.75 0.97
CA PHE A 179 2.11 12.44 0.70
C PHE A 179 2.70 13.27 -0.46
N GLN A 180 1.86 13.69 -1.39
CA GLN A 180 2.26 14.51 -2.53
C GLN A 180 2.45 15.99 -2.18
N ASP A 181 1.71 16.47 -1.18
CA ASP A 181 1.64 17.90 -0.84
C ASP A 181 2.47 18.26 0.42
N ILE A 182 2.85 17.29 1.20
CA ILE A 182 3.52 17.49 2.49
C ILE A 182 4.80 18.33 2.39
N ARG A 183 5.50 18.27 1.26
CA ARG A 183 6.73 19.06 1.03
C ARG A 183 6.47 20.56 0.88
N ASN A 184 5.26 20.95 0.54
CA ASN A 184 4.84 22.36 0.48
C ASN A 184 4.50 22.92 1.86
N HIS A 185 4.41 22.06 2.90
CA HIS A 185 4.01 22.38 4.26
C HIS A 185 5.11 22.10 5.30
N VAL A 186 6.39 22.21 4.92
CA VAL A 186 7.52 21.78 5.76
C VAL A 186 7.50 22.41 7.16
N ASP A 187 7.20 23.70 7.28
CA ASP A 187 7.21 24.38 8.55
C ASP A 187 6.01 24.00 9.43
N GLU A 188 4.85 23.80 8.84
CA GLU A 188 3.67 23.26 9.55
C GLU A 188 3.89 21.83 10.03
N VAL A 189 4.55 21.00 9.20
CA VAL A 189 4.92 19.62 9.55
C VAL A 189 5.86 19.64 10.74
N LYS A 190 6.93 20.44 10.71
CA LYS A 190 7.91 20.57 11.81
C LYS A 190 7.22 20.98 13.11
N GLU A 191 6.34 21.97 13.04
CA GLU A 191 5.63 22.44 14.24
C GLU A 191 4.72 21.36 14.83
N LYS A 192 3.94 20.63 14.01
CA LYS A 192 3.09 19.55 14.50
C LYS A 192 3.88 18.37 15.04
N VAL A 193 4.94 17.94 14.33
CA VAL A 193 5.75 16.77 14.73
C VAL A 193 6.55 17.04 15.99
N LYS A 194 6.97 18.28 16.23
CA LYS A 194 7.68 18.71 17.45
C LYS A 194 6.91 18.38 18.74
N HIS A 195 5.58 18.38 18.68
CA HIS A 195 4.70 18.08 19.81
C HIS A 195 4.39 16.60 19.99
N ILE A 196 4.90 15.71 19.13
CA ILE A 196 4.72 14.26 19.28
C ILE A 196 5.62 13.77 20.41
N PRO A 197 5.04 13.17 21.47
CA PRO A 197 5.81 12.86 22.68
C PRO A 197 6.74 11.64 22.52
N GLY A 198 6.41 10.68 21.65
CA GLY A 198 7.24 9.52 21.37
C GLY A 198 8.32 9.81 20.34
N ARG A 199 9.40 9.03 20.35
CA ARG A 199 10.51 9.16 19.42
C ARG A 199 10.48 8.05 18.37
N LEU A 200 10.91 8.38 17.14
CA LEU A 200 11.04 7.45 16.03
C LEU A 200 12.51 7.26 15.66
N LYS A 201 12.92 6.02 15.52
CA LYS A 201 14.18 5.62 14.88
C LYS A 201 13.84 4.76 13.68
N VAL A 202 14.15 5.23 12.48
CA VAL A 202 13.99 4.47 11.24
C VAL A 202 15.35 3.96 10.80
N LYS A 203 15.41 2.70 10.38
CA LYS A 203 16.59 2.11 9.79
C LYS A 203 16.25 1.24 8.60
N TYR A 204 16.86 1.55 7.45
CA TYR A 204 16.77 0.74 6.25
C TYR A 204 17.85 -0.35 6.25
N PHE A 205 17.45 -1.53 5.80
CA PHE A 205 18.35 -2.64 5.51
C PHE A 205 18.05 -3.22 4.12
N PRO A 206 19.07 -3.56 3.33
CA PRO A 206 18.85 -4.28 2.08
C PRO A 206 18.18 -5.65 2.33
N LEU A 207 17.47 -6.14 1.32
CA LEU A 207 16.81 -7.45 1.34
C LEU A 207 17.75 -8.56 1.78
N LYS A 208 17.30 -9.42 2.72
CA LYS A 208 18.05 -10.58 3.23
C LYS A 208 19.44 -10.26 3.80
N SER A 209 19.71 -8.99 4.14
CA SER A 209 21.00 -8.58 4.72
C SER A 209 21.06 -8.77 6.24
N VAL A 210 19.92 -8.78 6.92
CA VAL A 210 19.83 -8.84 8.39
C VAL A 210 18.89 -9.94 8.86
N SER A 211 19.19 -10.50 10.04
CA SER A 211 18.36 -11.47 10.77
C SER A 211 17.64 -10.80 11.95
N ALA A 212 16.75 -11.52 12.61
CA ALA A 212 16.09 -11.06 13.83
C ALA A 212 17.10 -10.65 14.91
N GLN A 213 18.19 -11.41 15.07
CA GLN A 213 19.27 -11.08 16.00
C GLN A 213 19.98 -9.78 15.65
N SER A 214 20.16 -9.47 14.36
CA SER A 214 20.73 -8.19 13.93
C SER A 214 19.85 -7.02 14.33
N LEU A 215 18.50 -7.18 14.24
CA LEU A 215 17.56 -6.17 14.70
C LEU A 215 17.63 -5.95 16.21
N LYS A 216 17.78 -7.04 17.00
CA LYS A 216 18.00 -6.95 18.46
C LYS A 216 19.21 -6.09 18.77
N TYR A 217 20.37 -6.40 18.20
CA TYR A 217 21.60 -5.61 18.41
C TYR A 217 21.41 -4.15 18.03
N HIS A 218 20.63 -3.86 16.98
CA HIS A 218 20.33 -2.48 16.59
C HIS A 218 19.50 -1.75 17.62
N ILE A 219 18.48 -2.41 18.21
CA ILE A 219 17.66 -1.85 19.30
C ILE A 219 18.54 -1.58 20.53
N GLU A 220 19.32 -2.55 20.96
CA GLU A 220 20.24 -2.41 22.09
C GLU A 220 21.24 -1.25 21.87
N ARG A 221 21.77 -1.12 20.66
CA ARG A 221 22.64 -0.01 20.28
C ARG A 221 21.95 1.36 20.36
N ILE A 222 20.72 1.47 19.87
CA ILE A 222 19.93 2.71 20.01
C ILE A 222 19.74 3.04 21.49
N GLN A 223 19.40 2.07 22.31
CA GLN A 223 19.21 2.29 23.75
C GLN A 223 20.51 2.73 24.44
N MET A 224 21.65 2.12 24.06
CA MET A 224 22.94 2.41 24.68
C MET A 224 23.53 3.75 24.22
N ILE A 225 23.45 4.08 22.92
CA ILE A 225 24.10 5.29 22.38
C ILE A 225 23.20 6.53 22.51
N ASP A 226 21.92 6.39 22.16
CA ASP A 226 20.99 7.51 22.14
C ASP A 226 20.28 7.72 23.49
N GLY A 227 20.42 6.80 24.44
CA GLY A 227 19.72 6.82 25.72
C GLY A 227 18.20 6.68 25.59
N ILE A 228 17.71 6.13 24.47
CA ILE A 228 16.27 6.04 24.16
C ILE A 228 15.82 4.61 24.39
N LYS A 229 15.00 4.38 25.41
CA LYS A 229 14.35 3.07 25.59
C LYS A 229 13.34 2.87 24.46
N ILE A 230 13.47 1.80 23.68
CA ILE A 230 12.51 1.41 22.64
C ILE A 230 11.36 0.63 23.30
N ASP A 231 10.12 1.03 22.99
CA ASP A 231 8.89 0.41 23.50
C ASP A 231 8.18 -0.45 22.46
N LEU A 232 8.47 -0.25 21.17
CA LEU A 232 7.87 -0.96 20.04
C LEU A 232 8.87 -1.09 18.91
N ALA A 233 9.00 -2.29 18.35
CA ALA A 233 9.67 -2.50 17.08
C ALA A 233 8.65 -2.77 15.96
N VAL A 234 8.86 -2.14 14.80
CA VAL A 234 8.13 -2.39 13.55
C VAL A 234 9.12 -2.95 12.55
N VAL A 235 8.78 -4.06 11.91
CA VAL A 235 9.62 -4.71 10.88
C VAL A 235 8.80 -4.80 9.59
N ASP A 236 9.20 -4.04 8.58
CA ASP A 236 8.50 -3.96 7.29
C ASP A 236 9.35 -4.63 6.19
N TYR A 237 9.17 -5.92 5.92
CA TYR A 237 8.40 -6.96 6.60
C TYR A 237 9.23 -8.24 6.84
N ALA A 238 8.75 -9.13 7.73
CA ALA A 238 9.55 -10.25 8.23
C ALA A 238 9.92 -11.30 7.17
N ASP A 239 9.06 -11.56 6.18
CA ASP A 239 9.29 -12.61 5.16
C ASP A 239 10.57 -12.39 4.33
N ILE A 240 11.14 -11.17 4.35
CA ILE A 240 12.35 -10.81 3.62
C ILE A 240 13.58 -10.64 4.53
N LEU A 241 13.48 -11.00 5.81
CA LEU A 241 14.63 -11.16 6.68
C LEU A 241 15.46 -12.39 6.26
N ARG A 242 16.69 -12.41 6.70
CA ARG A 242 17.55 -13.58 6.59
C ARG A 242 17.33 -14.47 7.82
N PRO A 243 17.11 -15.79 7.67
CA PRO A 243 17.10 -16.71 8.80
C PRO A 243 18.49 -16.74 9.47
N MET A 244 18.53 -16.96 10.78
CA MET A 244 19.80 -17.06 11.54
C MET A 244 20.58 -18.30 11.12
N GLU A 245 19.92 -19.43 11.00
CA GLU A 245 20.52 -20.68 10.54
C GLU A 245 19.95 -21.07 9.18
N LYS A 246 20.84 -21.42 8.25
CA LYS A 246 20.45 -22.06 7.00
C LYS A 246 20.48 -23.58 7.23
N ASP A 247 19.36 -24.16 7.43
CA ASP A 247 19.24 -25.62 7.36
C ASP A 247 19.37 -26.04 5.89
N LYS A 248 20.42 -26.77 5.55
CA LYS A 248 20.70 -27.24 4.19
C LYS A 248 19.59 -28.15 3.63
N ASN A 249 18.75 -28.70 4.49
CA ASN A 249 17.65 -29.60 4.15
C ASN A 249 16.27 -28.96 4.32
N ALA A 250 16.19 -27.71 4.82
CA ALA A 250 14.92 -27.02 4.98
C ALA A 250 14.35 -26.59 3.64
N ASN A 251 13.10 -26.87 3.43
CA ASN A 251 12.33 -26.24 2.36
C ASN A 251 11.97 -24.80 2.78
N SER A 252 11.71 -23.94 1.83
CA SER A 252 11.40 -22.50 2.01
C SER A 252 10.30 -22.24 3.05
N TYR A 253 9.37 -23.18 3.25
CA TYR A 253 8.31 -23.15 4.26
C TYR A 253 8.82 -23.21 5.70
N SER A 254 9.82 -24.04 5.96
CA SER A 254 10.37 -24.19 7.31
C SER A 254 11.27 -23.01 7.68
N GLU A 255 12.00 -22.46 6.71
CA GLU A 255 12.85 -21.26 6.91
C GLU A 255 12.00 -20.03 7.29
N MET A 256 10.88 -19.80 6.58
CA MET A 256 10.00 -18.66 6.90
C MET A 256 9.39 -18.78 8.29
N GLY A 257 8.93 -19.97 8.69
CA GLY A 257 8.41 -20.20 10.04
C GLY A 257 9.45 -19.88 11.12
N GLY A 258 10.71 -20.26 10.90
CA GLY A 258 11.83 -19.99 11.79
C GLY A 258 12.07 -18.50 12.04
N ILE A 259 11.98 -17.65 11.01
CA ILE A 259 12.14 -16.18 11.16
C ILE A 259 11.14 -15.59 12.15
N TYR A 260 9.89 -16.04 12.14
CA TYR A 260 8.87 -15.55 13.09
C TYR A 260 9.12 -16.05 14.52
N GLU A 261 9.64 -17.27 14.69
CA GLU A 261 10.06 -17.81 15.99
C GLU A 261 11.25 -17.01 16.53
N GLU A 262 12.24 -16.67 15.67
CA GLU A 262 13.36 -15.82 16.02
C GLU A 262 12.90 -14.40 16.45
N LEU A 263 11.99 -13.77 15.70
CA LEU A 263 11.42 -12.47 16.07
C LEU A 263 10.68 -12.54 17.42
N ARG A 264 9.94 -13.63 17.68
CA ARG A 264 9.29 -13.85 18.97
C ARG A 264 10.28 -13.99 20.11
N THR A 265 11.40 -14.69 19.90
CA THR A 265 12.48 -14.80 20.87
C THR A 265 13.05 -13.43 21.18
N VAL A 266 13.35 -12.63 20.16
CA VAL A 266 13.84 -11.26 20.31
C VAL A 266 12.84 -10.37 21.07
N ALA A 267 11.55 -10.49 20.77
CA ALA A 267 10.51 -9.76 21.51
C ALA A 267 10.48 -10.10 23.00
N GLY A 268 10.64 -11.41 23.31
CA GLY A 268 10.71 -11.90 24.68
C GLY A 268 11.97 -11.44 25.42
N GLU A 269 13.12 -11.47 24.77
CA GLU A 269 14.40 -11.04 25.36
C GLU A 269 14.45 -9.52 25.61
N LEU A 270 13.93 -8.71 24.69
CA LEU A 270 13.88 -7.25 24.82
C LEU A 270 12.67 -6.77 25.64
N GLN A 271 11.72 -7.63 25.94
CA GLN A 271 10.45 -7.30 26.59
C GLN A 271 9.68 -6.16 25.88
N ILE A 272 9.67 -6.19 24.55
CA ILE A 272 8.95 -5.23 23.71
C ILE A 272 8.10 -5.98 22.67
N PRO A 273 6.94 -5.44 22.26
CA PRO A 273 6.18 -5.96 21.14
C PRO A 273 6.93 -5.72 19.82
N ILE A 274 6.81 -6.70 18.92
CA ILE A 274 7.28 -6.57 17.53
C ILE A 274 6.08 -6.72 16.60
N TRP A 275 5.83 -5.71 15.77
CA TRP A 275 4.83 -5.76 14.71
C TRP A 275 5.51 -5.97 13.37
N THR A 276 4.99 -6.90 12.59
CA THR A 276 5.42 -7.11 11.21
C THR A 276 4.23 -7.42 10.31
N ALA A 277 4.45 -7.41 9.00
CA ALA A 277 3.48 -7.82 8.02
C ALA A 277 3.86 -9.18 7.42
N SER A 278 2.86 -9.86 6.89
CA SER A 278 2.98 -11.02 6.02
C SER A 278 2.00 -10.91 4.88
N GLN A 279 2.35 -11.43 3.72
CA GLN A 279 1.46 -11.43 2.56
C GLN A 279 0.41 -12.53 2.70
N THR A 280 -0.76 -12.30 2.10
CA THR A 280 -1.78 -13.35 1.95
C THR A 280 -1.46 -14.23 0.75
N ASN A 281 -1.92 -15.48 0.78
CA ASN A 281 -1.91 -16.33 -0.40
C ASN A 281 -2.88 -15.80 -1.48
N ARG A 282 -2.89 -16.45 -2.64
CA ARG A 282 -3.68 -16.02 -3.80
C ARG A 282 -5.18 -16.03 -3.55
N GLU A 283 -5.67 -16.99 -2.79
CA GLU A 283 -7.09 -17.11 -2.44
C GLU A 283 -7.53 -15.96 -1.53
N GLY A 284 -6.72 -15.60 -0.53
CA GLY A 284 -7.00 -14.52 0.41
C GLY A 284 -7.07 -13.14 -0.24
N SER A 285 -6.37 -12.92 -1.37
CA SER A 285 -6.37 -11.61 -2.03
C SER A 285 -7.73 -11.18 -2.62
N ASN A 286 -8.65 -12.13 -2.84
CA ASN A 286 -9.98 -11.89 -3.39
C ASN A 286 -11.11 -12.04 -2.35
N GLN A 287 -10.77 -12.40 -1.12
CA GLN A 287 -11.76 -12.59 -0.05
C GLN A 287 -12.22 -11.24 0.52
N ASP A 288 -13.47 -11.18 0.97
CA ASP A 288 -13.99 -10.06 1.74
C ASP A 288 -13.33 -9.99 3.11
N ILE A 289 -13.09 -11.15 3.70
CA ILE A 289 -12.42 -11.36 4.97
C ILE A 289 -11.27 -12.33 4.70
N VAL A 290 -10.07 -11.93 5.09
CA VAL A 290 -8.87 -12.77 4.99
C VAL A 290 -8.74 -13.56 6.30
N GLU A 291 -8.83 -14.88 6.22
CA GLU A 291 -8.75 -15.79 7.35
C GLU A 291 -7.37 -16.48 7.47
N ALA A 292 -7.20 -17.28 8.51
CA ALA A 292 -5.94 -17.96 8.82
C ALA A 292 -5.38 -18.80 7.65
N HIS A 293 -6.21 -19.50 6.91
CA HIS A 293 -5.80 -20.32 5.77
C HIS A 293 -5.32 -19.49 4.56
N ASN A 294 -5.60 -18.19 4.56
CA ASN A 294 -5.18 -17.26 3.52
C ASN A 294 -3.79 -16.64 3.77
N ILE A 295 -3.13 -16.95 4.89
CA ILE A 295 -1.78 -16.47 5.16
C ILE A 295 -0.77 -17.28 4.34
N SER A 296 0.07 -16.57 3.57
CA SER A 296 1.09 -17.23 2.73
C SER A 296 2.11 -18.02 3.54
N ASP A 297 2.46 -19.17 3.00
CA ASP A 297 3.72 -19.88 3.20
C ASP A 297 4.02 -20.49 4.57
N SER A 298 3.22 -20.35 5.63
CA SER A 298 3.47 -21.15 6.84
C SER A 298 2.39 -21.05 7.89
N TYR A 299 1.81 -22.20 8.26
CA TYR A 299 0.98 -22.33 9.46
C TYR A 299 1.75 -21.98 10.75
N ARG A 300 3.07 -22.13 10.74
CA ARG A 300 3.96 -21.72 11.86
C ARG A 300 3.85 -20.23 12.19
N LYS A 301 3.68 -19.35 11.19
CA LYS A 301 3.45 -17.92 11.44
C LYS A 301 2.26 -17.68 12.35
N ILE A 302 1.15 -18.39 12.07
CA ILE A 302 -0.09 -18.32 12.85
C ILE A 302 0.13 -18.83 14.27
N MET A 303 0.83 -19.95 14.41
CA MET A 303 1.11 -20.53 15.73
C MET A 303 1.98 -19.61 16.57
N THR A 304 2.97 -18.99 15.97
CA THR A 304 3.96 -18.15 16.64
C THR A 304 3.40 -16.81 17.11
N ALA A 305 2.60 -16.14 16.27
CA ALA A 305 2.06 -14.83 16.59
C ALA A 305 1.08 -14.85 17.77
N ASP A 306 1.09 -13.81 18.60
CA ASP A 306 0.16 -13.61 19.70
C ASP A 306 -1.11 -12.90 19.26
N PHE A 307 -1.01 -12.04 18.25
CA PHE A 307 -2.10 -11.29 17.65
C PHE A 307 -1.94 -11.26 16.13
N ILE A 308 -3.00 -11.53 15.38
CA ILE A 308 -3.02 -11.49 13.92
C ILE A 308 -4.23 -10.68 13.47
N LEU A 309 -3.95 -9.62 12.74
CA LEU A 309 -4.94 -8.75 12.13
C LEU A 309 -4.78 -8.81 10.61
N SER A 310 -5.79 -9.26 9.91
CA SER A 310 -5.81 -9.16 8.45
C SER A 310 -6.49 -7.87 7.98
N MET A 311 -6.10 -7.41 6.81
CA MET A 311 -6.68 -6.26 6.14
C MET A 311 -7.07 -6.64 4.72
N SER A 312 -8.33 -6.39 4.36
CA SER A 312 -8.83 -6.60 3.01
C SER A 312 -9.38 -5.31 2.39
N ARG A 313 -9.06 -5.10 1.12
CA ARG A 313 -9.55 -3.98 0.30
C ARG A 313 -9.82 -4.45 -1.11
N LYS A 314 -11.09 -4.49 -1.51
CA LYS A 314 -11.50 -4.69 -2.90
C LYS A 314 -11.38 -3.40 -3.71
N VAL A 315 -11.65 -3.47 -5.00
CA VAL A 315 -11.61 -2.30 -5.90
C VAL A 315 -12.55 -1.20 -5.41
N ASN A 316 -13.79 -1.55 -5.04
CA ASN A 316 -14.76 -0.60 -4.50
C ASN A 316 -14.30 0.02 -3.18
N ASP A 317 -13.62 -0.74 -2.33
CA ASP A 317 -13.06 -0.20 -1.08
C ASP A 317 -11.97 0.84 -1.36
N LYS A 318 -11.14 0.62 -2.38
CA LYS A 318 -10.10 1.58 -2.78
C LYS A 318 -10.71 2.89 -3.30
N THR A 319 -11.79 2.80 -4.05
CA THR A 319 -12.53 3.96 -4.58
C THR A 319 -13.20 4.75 -3.46
N ASN A 320 -13.80 4.06 -2.49
CA ASN A 320 -14.54 4.66 -1.38
C ASN A 320 -13.66 4.99 -0.15
N ASN A 321 -12.35 4.79 -0.25
CA ASN A 321 -11.41 4.94 0.87
C ASN A 321 -11.83 4.12 2.10
N THR A 322 -12.25 2.88 1.90
CA THR A 322 -12.62 1.94 2.95
C THR A 322 -11.68 0.73 3.01
N ALA A 323 -11.70 0.01 4.12
CA ALA A 323 -11.05 -1.28 4.29
C ALA A 323 -11.79 -2.10 5.36
N ARG A 324 -11.56 -3.41 5.39
CA ARG A 324 -12.00 -4.30 6.46
C ARG A 324 -10.78 -4.85 7.17
N PHE A 325 -10.86 -4.86 8.49
CA PHE A 325 -9.89 -5.52 9.36
C PHE A 325 -10.57 -6.69 10.05
N HIS A 326 -9.91 -7.85 10.05
CA HIS A 326 -10.41 -9.04 10.74
C HIS A 326 -9.37 -9.56 11.71
N VAL A 327 -9.77 -9.78 12.96
CA VAL A 327 -8.94 -10.35 14.02
C VAL A 327 -8.91 -11.86 13.85
N ILE A 328 -7.87 -12.38 13.19
CA ILE A 328 -7.72 -13.82 12.95
C ILE A 328 -7.35 -14.56 14.24
N LYS A 329 -6.51 -13.94 15.07
CA LYS A 329 -6.03 -14.53 16.33
C LYS A 329 -5.79 -13.46 17.37
N ASN A 330 -6.20 -13.74 18.60
CA ASN A 330 -5.92 -12.89 19.74
C ASN A 330 -5.75 -13.74 21.01
N ARG A 331 -4.52 -13.86 21.53
CA ARG A 331 -4.24 -14.60 22.77
C ARG A 331 -4.76 -13.91 24.03
N PHE A 332 -5.06 -12.62 23.94
CA PHE A 332 -5.39 -11.79 25.10
C PHE A 332 -6.86 -11.37 25.13
N GLY A 333 -7.67 -11.84 24.19
CA GLY A 333 -9.07 -11.48 24.10
C GLY A 333 -9.79 -12.21 22.97
N PRO A 334 -10.99 -11.78 22.58
CA PRO A 334 -11.76 -12.42 21.53
C PRO A 334 -11.09 -12.26 20.15
N ASP A 335 -11.26 -13.26 19.31
CA ASP A 335 -10.91 -13.28 17.89
C ASP A 335 -12.17 -13.45 17.02
N GLY A 336 -12.02 -13.56 15.70
CA GLY A 336 -13.14 -13.66 14.77
C GLY A 336 -13.92 -12.35 14.55
N ILE A 337 -13.43 -11.22 15.06
CA ILE A 337 -14.11 -9.92 14.96
C ILE A 337 -13.70 -9.23 13.66
N THR A 338 -14.70 -8.78 12.89
CA THR A 338 -14.47 -7.93 11.71
C THR A 338 -14.78 -6.48 12.04
N LEU A 339 -13.85 -5.59 11.72
CA LEU A 339 -13.93 -4.16 11.95
C LEU A 339 -13.88 -3.44 10.60
N TYR A 340 -14.74 -2.48 10.42
CA TYR A 340 -14.76 -1.63 9.23
C TYR A 340 -13.93 -0.37 9.44
N SER A 341 -13.38 0.18 8.37
CA SER A 341 -12.54 1.37 8.47
C SER A 341 -12.71 2.31 7.29
N LYS A 342 -12.53 3.61 7.55
CA LYS A 342 -12.09 4.56 6.52
C LYS A 342 -10.58 4.49 6.42
N MET A 343 -10.04 4.43 5.20
CA MET A 343 -8.61 4.33 4.95
C MET A 343 -8.22 5.18 3.75
N ASN A 344 -7.67 6.35 4.03
CA ASN A 344 -7.07 7.18 3.00
C ASN A 344 -5.59 6.80 2.82
N ALA A 345 -5.26 6.20 1.67
CA ALA A 345 -3.90 5.76 1.37
C ALA A 345 -2.98 6.89 0.89
N SER A 346 -3.47 8.13 0.68
CA SER A 346 -2.64 9.26 0.32
C SER A 346 -1.96 9.91 1.52
N ASN A 347 -2.52 9.78 2.71
CA ASN A 347 -1.98 10.38 3.94
C ASN A 347 -1.94 9.42 5.14
N GLY A 348 -2.31 8.15 4.95
CA GLY A 348 -2.29 7.15 6.00
C GLY A 348 -3.34 7.37 7.10
N ASP A 349 -4.39 8.18 6.85
CA ASP A 349 -5.52 8.30 7.79
C ASP A 349 -6.34 7.01 7.77
N ILE A 350 -6.21 6.24 8.84
CA ILE A 350 -6.93 4.98 9.05
C ILE A 350 -7.75 5.14 10.31
N ARG A 351 -9.09 5.04 10.17
CA ARG A 351 -10.05 5.09 11.28
C ARG A 351 -10.87 3.82 11.28
N ILE A 352 -10.77 3.07 12.37
CA ILE A 352 -11.47 1.80 12.56
C ILE A 352 -12.75 2.06 13.35
N PHE A 353 -13.86 1.47 12.93
CA PHE A 353 -15.17 1.58 13.57
C PHE A 353 -15.66 0.20 13.97
N ASP A 354 -16.36 0.11 15.08
CA ASP A 354 -17.20 -1.04 15.39
C ASP A 354 -18.50 -1.02 14.53
N GLU A 355 -19.21 -2.13 14.49
CA GLU A 355 -20.37 -2.28 13.62
C GLU A 355 -21.50 -1.28 13.96
N LYS A 356 -21.69 -0.97 15.25
CA LYS A 356 -22.68 0.01 15.73
C LYS A 356 -22.32 1.44 15.37
N ALA A 357 -21.02 1.77 15.43
CA ALA A 357 -20.53 3.09 15.01
C ALA A 357 -20.62 3.29 13.49
N ARG A 358 -20.53 2.19 12.70
CA ARG A 358 -20.73 2.22 11.26
C ARG A 358 -22.15 2.60 10.87
N GLU A 359 -23.17 1.90 11.41
CA GLU A 359 -24.57 2.20 11.15
C GLU A 359 -24.90 3.67 11.49
N SER A 360 -24.40 4.16 12.63
CA SER A 360 -24.60 5.55 13.02
C SER A 360 -23.89 6.55 12.10
N ALA A 361 -22.72 6.19 11.54
CA ALA A 361 -21.97 7.04 10.63
C ALA A 361 -22.58 7.04 9.22
N GLU A 362 -23.09 5.90 8.75
CA GLU A 362 -23.78 5.78 7.46
C GLU A 362 -25.12 6.54 7.48
N ILE A 363 -25.89 6.44 8.57
CA ILE A 363 -27.12 7.21 8.77
C ILE A 363 -26.84 8.72 8.79
N LYS A 364 -25.78 9.16 9.50
CA LYS A 364 -25.39 10.58 9.52
C LYS A 364 -24.90 11.08 8.16
N ALA A 365 -24.14 10.26 7.41
CA ALA A 365 -23.68 10.61 6.07
C ALA A 365 -24.86 10.74 5.10
N THR A 366 -25.81 9.81 5.14
CA THR A 366 -27.04 9.85 4.31
C THR A 366 -27.88 11.08 4.63
N MET A 367 -28.08 11.39 5.91
CA MET A 367 -28.80 12.60 6.32
C MET A 367 -28.12 13.89 5.88
N GLN A 368 -26.77 13.92 5.90
CA GLN A 368 -26.00 15.09 5.48
C GLN A 368 -26.01 15.29 3.97
N ASP A 369 -26.03 14.21 3.20
CA ASP A 369 -26.19 14.25 1.75
C ASP A 369 -27.62 14.69 1.36
N GLU A 370 -28.67 14.19 2.02
CA GLU A 370 -30.06 14.62 1.82
C GLU A 370 -30.24 16.11 2.19
N GLU A 371 -29.58 16.57 3.26
CA GLU A 371 -29.62 17.99 3.67
C GLU A 371 -28.90 18.89 2.65
N ASN A 372 -27.77 18.43 2.09
CA ASN A 372 -27.03 19.15 1.06
C ASN A 372 -27.82 19.21 -0.26
N ASP A 373 -28.45 18.11 -0.67
CA ASP A 373 -29.32 18.05 -1.84
C ASP A 373 -30.54 18.96 -1.68
N THR A 374 -31.15 18.97 -0.49
CA THR A 374 -32.27 19.87 -0.18
C THR A 374 -31.84 21.34 -0.24
N LYS A 375 -30.66 21.68 0.29
CA LYS A 375 -30.09 23.03 0.20
C LYS A 375 -29.78 23.44 -1.25
N ALA A 376 -29.26 22.51 -2.06
CA ALA A 376 -29.01 22.73 -3.48
C ALA A 376 -30.29 22.97 -4.27
N LEU A 377 -31.37 22.20 -3.98
CA LEU A 377 -32.69 22.35 -4.58
C LEU A 377 -33.35 23.68 -4.19
N LEU A 378 -33.23 24.09 -2.94
CA LEU A 378 -33.76 25.39 -2.49
C LEU A 378 -33.00 26.56 -3.13
N ARG A 379 -31.65 26.47 -3.26
CA ARG A 379 -30.85 27.48 -3.97
C ARG A 379 -31.21 27.58 -5.44
N SER A 380 -31.45 26.46 -6.13
CA SER A 380 -31.85 26.45 -7.55
C SER A 380 -33.22 27.08 -7.76
N ARG A 381 -34.19 26.78 -6.87
CA ARG A 381 -35.54 27.40 -6.89
C ARG A 381 -35.49 28.90 -6.61
N TRP A 382 -34.63 29.32 -5.68
CA TRP A 382 -34.48 30.75 -5.33
C TRP A 382 -33.81 31.54 -6.48
N ASN A 383 -32.80 30.96 -7.12
CA ASN A 383 -32.20 31.58 -8.29
C ASN A 383 -33.15 31.67 -9.49
N LYS A 384 -33.98 30.64 -9.71
CA LYS A 384 -35.00 30.66 -10.76
C LYS A 384 -36.07 31.74 -10.51
N LYS A 385 -36.55 31.86 -9.25
CA LYS A 385 -37.53 32.90 -8.89
C LYS A 385 -36.95 34.30 -9.06
N ARG A 386 -35.65 34.49 -8.74
CA ARG A 386 -34.98 35.80 -8.90
C ARG A 386 -34.74 36.17 -10.37
N SER A 387 -34.50 35.18 -11.26
CA SER A 387 -34.42 35.43 -12.71
C SER A 387 -35.78 35.74 -13.31
N ASP A 388 -36.86 35.11 -12.87
CA ASP A 388 -38.21 35.35 -13.32
C ASP A 388 -38.75 36.73 -12.86
N ASP A 389 -38.37 37.19 -11.65
CA ASP A 389 -38.71 38.52 -11.14
C ASP A 389 -37.90 39.64 -11.83
N MET A 390 -36.67 39.39 -12.23
CA MET A 390 -35.86 40.34 -13.00
C MET A 390 -36.33 40.44 -14.46
N GLY A 391 -36.88 39.37 -15.05
CA GLY A 391 -37.45 39.40 -16.39
C GLY A 391 -38.75 40.22 -16.48
N LYS A 392 -39.54 40.26 -15.40
CA LYS A 392 -40.78 41.05 -15.33
C LYS A 392 -40.59 42.54 -15.09
N SER A 393 -39.41 42.97 -14.64
CA SER A 393 -39.12 44.40 -14.43
C SER A 393 -38.49 45.08 -15.64
N LEU A 394 -38.28 44.37 -16.75
CA LEU A 394 -37.77 44.89 -18.00
C LEU A 394 -38.87 45.09 -19.09
N ASP A 395 -40.08 44.59 -18.82
CA ASP A 395 -41.24 44.72 -19.74
C ASP A 395 -42.33 45.69 -19.22
N SER A 396 -41.97 46.57 -18.27
CA SER A 396 -42.89 47.61 -17.75
C SER A 396 -42.34 49.03 -18.04
#